data_12b05362dc63606f34819021b319e740
#
_entry.id   12b05362dc63606f34819021b319e740
#
_cell.length_a   1.000
_cell.length_b   1.000
_cell.length_c   1.000
_cell.angle_alpha   90.00
_cell.angle_beta   90.00
_cell.angle_gamma   90.00
#
_symmetry.space_group_name_H-M   'P 1'
#
loop_
_entity.id
_entity.type
_entity.pdbx_description
1 polymer ?
#
loop_
_entity_poly.entity_id
_entity_poly.type
_entity_poly.pdbx_seq_one_letter_code
_entity_poly.pdbx_strand_id
1 'polypeptide(L)'
;VEDLMIVALAVREFGLPDNLKISVHSGSDKFAIYPHIGSLLKKHDKGVHLKTAGTTWLEEIIGLAEAGGKGLDFAREVYIKSLEKIDELCAPYADVIDIDSNALPSAGEVSTWNGKKFASSLRHDQGNPDYNPNMRQLIHVAYKLAAQKMDIYFRLLEEHEEVVSECVFDNIYNRHILRVFGI
;
A
#
# COMPACT_ATOMS: atom_id res chain seq x y z
N VAL A 1 8.16 -12.98 -18.14
CA VAL A 1 8.98 -14.15 -18.56
C VAL A 1 10.42 -13.70 -18.75
N GLU A 2 10.68 -12.66 -19.52
CA GLU A 2 12.01 -12.14 -19.81
C GLU A 2 12.84 -11.89 -18.55
N ASP A 3 12.29 -11.19 -17.56
CA ASP A 3 12.97 -10.91 -16.29
C ASP A 3 13.40 -12.19 -15.56
N LEU A 4 12.55 -13.24 -15.55
CA LEU A 4 12.92 -14.53 -14.97
C LEU A 4 14.08 -15.19 -15.72
N MET A 5 14.10 -15.08 -17.05
CA MET A 5 15.19 -15.60 -17.87
C MET A 5 16.48 -14.81 -17.65
N ILE A 6 16.40 -13.49 -17.53
CA ILE A 6 17.54 -12.62 -17.22
C ILE A 6 18.14 -12.98 -15.87
N VAL A 7 17.32 -13.16 -14.83
CA VAL A 7 17.78 -13.58 -13.50
C VAL A 7 18.45 -14.95 -13.57
N ALA A 8 17.84 -15.93 -14.24
CA ALA A 8 18.41 -17.27 -14.40
C ALA A 8 19.76 -17.25 -15.14
N LEU A 9 19.84 -16.42 -16.19
CA LEU A 9 21.11 -16.22 -16.93
C LEU A 9 22.15 -15.58 -16.04
N ALA A 10 21.83 -14.52 -15.31
CA ALA A 10 22.75 -13.83 -14.42
C ALA A 10 23.29 -14.76 -13.31
N VAL A 11 22.44 -15.57 -12.71
CA VAL A 11 22.84 -16.59 -11.73
C VAL A 11 23.89 -17.52 -12.33
N ARG A 12 23.62 -18.05 -13.53
CA ARG A 12 24.53 -18.99 -14.20
C ARG A 12 25.85 -18.36 -14.63
N GLU A 13 25.81 -17.21 -15.28
CA GLU A 13 26.98 -16.57 -15.90
C GLU A 13 27.89 -15.88 -14.88
N PHE A 14 27.32 -15.36 -13.79
CA PHE A 14 28.06 -14.59 -12.80
C PHE A 14 28.22 -15.30 -11.44
N GLY A 15 27.78 -16.55 -11.33
CA GLY A 15 27.88 -17.32 -10.08
C GLY A 15 27.10 -16.69 -8.92
N LEU A 16 25.97 -16.04 -9.20
CA LEU A 16 25.11 -15.47 -8.19
C LEU A 16 24.35 -16.58 -7.42
N PRO A 17 23.85 -16.30 -6.20
CA PRO A 17 23.11 -17.28 -5.42
C PRO A 17 21.87 -17.81 -6.19
N ASP A 18 21.66 -19.13 -6.18
CA ASP A 18 20.53 -19.79 -6.87
C ASP A 18 19.16 -19.33 -6.35
N ASN A 19 19.11 -18.82 -5.12
CA ASN A 19 17.90 -18.28 -4.50
C ASN A 19 17.64 -16.81 -4.83
N LEU A 20 18.38 -16.22 -5.76
CA LEU A 20 18.09 -14.85 -6.24
C LEU A 20 16.69 -14.78 -6.82
N LYS A 21 15.93 -13.76 -6.41
CA LYS A 21 14.52 -13.60 -6.79
C LYS A 21 14.29 -12.22 -7.41
N ILE A 22 13.29 -12.18 -8.30
CA ILE A 22 12.72 -10.90 -8.75
C ILE A 22 11.97 -10.28 -7.59
N SER A 23 12.11 -8.96 -7.41
CA SER A 23 11.35 -8.18 -6.45
C SER A 23 10.20 -7.45 -7.15
N VAL A 24 8.98 -7.68 -6.68
CA VAL A 24 7.78 -6.98 -7.16
C VAL A 24 7.35 -5.99 -6.11
N HIS A 25 7.31 -4.71 -6.49
CA HIS A 25 6.79 -3.66 -5.64
C HIS A 25 5.25 -3.69 -5.68
N SER A 26 4.62 -3.91 -4.54
CA SER A 26 3.17 -4.06 -4.41
C SER A 26 2.44 -2.74 -4.09
N GLY A 27 3.15 -1.63 -3.92
CA GLY A 27 2.58 -0.36 -3.48
C GLY A 27 1.36 0.16 -4.28
N SER A 28 1.20 -0.31 -5.52
CA SER A 28 0.02 -0.06 -6.35
C SER A 28 -0.97 -1.24 -6.40
N ASP A 29 -0.86 -2.23 -5.51
CA ASP A 29 -1.75 -3.40 -5.42
C ASP A 29 -2.08 -4.01 -6.80
N LYS A 30 -1.11 -4.68 -7.38
CA LYS A 30 -1.19 -5.22 -8.76
C LYS A 30 -2.01 -6.52 -8.84
N PHE A 31 -3.19 -6.55 -8.24
CA PHE A 31 -4.00 -7.76 -8.05
C PHE A 31 -4.34 -8.50 -9.34
N ALA A 32 -4.54 -7.79 -10.43
CA ALA A 32 -4.90 -8.40 -11.73
C ALA A 32 -3.78 -9.28 -12.30
N ILE A 33 -2.51 -8.96 -12.02
CA ILE A 33 -1.37 -9.70 -12.58
C ILE A 33 -0.83 -10.81 -11.66
N TYR A 34 -1.22 -10.85 -10.39
CA TYR A 34 -0.69 -11.83 -9.43
C TYR A 34 -0.94 -13.29 -9.83
N PRO A 35 -2.12 -13.70 -10.33
CA PRO A 35 -2.32 -15.08 -10.81
C PRO A 35 -1.39 -15.45 -11.98
N HIS A 36 -1.11 -14.50 -12.85
CA HIS A 36 -0.18 -14.72 -13.97
C HIS A 36 1.27 -14.84 -13.49
N ILE A 37 1.68 -14.00 -12.51
CA ILE A 37 2.98 -14.13 -11.86
C ILE A 37 3.09 -15.52 -11.22
N GLY A 38 2.10 -15.93 -10.43
CA GLY A 38 2.09 -17.25 -9.77
C GLY A 38 2.22 -18.42 -10.75
N SER A 39 1.48 -18.38 -11.86
CA SER A 39 1.57 -19.40 -12.92
C SER A 39 2.97 -19.49 -13.51
N LEU A 40 3.63 -18.35 -13.75
CA LEU A 40 5.00 -18.30 -14.27
C LEU A 40 6.02 -18.81 -13.25
N LEU A 41 5.89 -18.41 -11.98
CA LEU A 41 6.77 -18.88 -10.91
C LEU A 41 6.71 -20.40 -10.77
N LYS A 42 5.49 -20.97 -10.77
CA LYS A 42 5.28 -22.43 -10.71
C LYS A 42 5.86 -23.14 -11.92
N LYS A 43 5.64 -22.60 -13.14
CA LYS A 43 6.15 -23.18 -14.39
C LYS A 43 7.68 -23.23 -14.44
N HIS A 44 8.35 -22.25 -13.87
CA HIS A 44 9.81 -22.09 -13.93
C HIS A 44 10.52 -22.49 -12.63
N ASP A 45 9.79 -23.01 -11.65
CA ASP A 45 10.32 -23.36 -10.31
C ASP A 45 11.11 -22.19 -9.70
N LYS A 46 10.51 -21.01 -9.65
CA LYS A 46 11.13 -19.79 -9.12
C LYS A 46 10.29 -19.17 -8.02
N GLY A 47 10.97 -18.42 -7.17
CA GLY A 47 10.33 -17.59 -6.15
C GLY A 47 10.25 -16.12 -6.57
N VAL A 48 9.48 -15.35 -5.81
CA VAL A 48 9.38 -13.90 -5.92
C VAL A 48 9.52 -13.25 -4.54
N HIS A 49 10.09 -12.07 -4.50
CA HIS A 49 10.06 -11.21 -3.32
C HIS A 49 8.96 -10.16 -3.53
N LEU A 50 7.96 -10.14 -2.66
CA LEU A 50 6.93 -9.10 -2.64
C LEU A 50 7.36 -7.99 -1.68
N LYS A 51 7.49 -6.79 -2.19
CA LYS A 51 7.89 -5.60 -1.43
C LYS A 51 6.63 -4.83 -1.02
N THR A 52 6.21 -4.99 0.24
CA THR A 52 4.89 -4.60 0.74
C THR A 52 4.87 -3.40 1.68
N ALA A 53 6.01 -2.79 2.00
CA ALA A 53 6.10 -1.74 3.01
C ALA A 53 5.10 -0.57 2.80
N GLY A 54 4.96 -0.09 1.55
CA GLY A 54 4.01 0.98 1.24
C GLY A 54 2.55 0.54 1.37
N THR A 55 2.26 -0.72 1.03
CA THR A 55 0.92 -1.31 1.21
C THR A 55 0.60 -1.48 2.69
N THR A 56 1.56 -1.97 3.49
CA THR A 56 1.38 -2.09 4.95
C THR A 56 1.01 -0.76 5.57
N TRP A 57 1.76 0.30 5.26
CA TRP A 57 1.45 1.66 5.70
C TRP A 57 0.00 2.10 5.36
N LEU A 58 -0.46 1.82 4.15
CA LEU A 58 -1.82 2.16 3.73
C LEU A 58 -2.87 1.39 4.53
N GLU A 59 -2.65 0.10 4.78
CA GLU A 59 -3.58 -0.72 5.56
C GLU A 59 -3.56 -0.36 7.06
N GLU A 60 -2.42 0.07 7.60
CA GLU A 60 -2.32 0.62 8.96
C GLU A 60 -3.17 1.89 9.11
N ILE A 61 -3.11 2.81 8.16
CA ILE A 61 -3.96 4.01 8.16
C ILE A 61 -5.45 3.65 7.99
N ILE A 62 -5.78 2.66 7.16
CA ILE A 62 -7.15 2.15 7.03
C ILE A 62 -7.63 1.58 8.37
N GLY A 63 -6.84 0.74 9.02
CA GLY A 63 -7.16 0.14 10.32
C GLY A 63 -7.33 1.19 11.42
N LEU A 64 -6.44 2.17 11.49
CA LEU A 64 -6.58 3.29 12.44
C LEU A 64 -7.85 4.11 12.19
N ALA A 65 -8.21 4.34 10.94
CA ALA A 65 -9.45 5.03 10.62
C ALA A 65 -10.68 4.22 11.01
N GLU A 66 -10.70 2.90 10.76
CA GLU A 66 -11.80 1.99 11.13
C GLU A 66 -11.96 1.87 12.65
N ALA A 67 -10.86 1.88 13.40
CA ALA A 67 -10.89 1.88 14.85
C ALA A 67 -11.59 3.14 15.42
N GLY A 68 -11.61 4.24 14.67
CA GLY A 68 -12.27 5.48 15.10
C GLY A 68 -11.46 6.28 16.13
N GLY A 69 -12.12 7.20 16.84
CA GLY A 69 -11.50 7.99 17.90
C GLY A 69 -10.17 8.62 17.48
N LYS A 70 -9.14 8.47 18.32
CA LYS A 70 -7.81 9.02 18.07
C LYS A 70 -7.12 8.44 16.81
N GLY A 71 -7.42 7.20 16.45
CA GLY A 71 -6.91 6.57 15.23
C GLY A 71 -7.43 7.29 13.98
N LEU A 72 -8.75 7.53 13.92
CA LEU A 72 -9.37 8.30 12.84
C LEU A 72 -8.87 9.75 12.81
N ASP A 73 -8.70 10.38 13.96
CA ASP A 73 -8.22 11.76 14.04
C ASP A 73 -6.80 11.86 13.49
N PHE A 74 -5.94 10.88 13.81
CA PHE A 74 -4.59 10.80 13.25
C PHE A 74 -4.61 10.59 11.72
N ALA A 75 -5.44 9.69 11.21
CA ALA A 75 -5.57 9.45 9.77
C ALA A 75 -6.04 10.70 9.01
N ARG A 76 -7.03 11.43 9.55
CA ARG A 76 -7.50 12.71 9.02
C ARG A 76 -6.40 13.77 9.05
N GLU A 77 -5.67 13.88 10.16
CA GLU A 77 -4.57 14.84 10.28
C GLU A 77 -3.49 14.59 9.23
N VAL A 78 -3.09 13.34 9.02
CA VAL A 78 -2.11 12.96 7.99
C VAL A 78 -2.62 13.38 6.61
N TYR A 79 -3.89 13.09 6.29
CA TYR A 79 -4.47 13.47 5.00
C TYR A 79 -4.51 14.99 4.81
N ILE A 80 -5.03 15.74 5.79
CA ILE A 80 -5.16 17.20 5.70
C ILE A 80 -3.77 17.84 5.51
N LYS A 81 -2.79 17.40 6.29
CA LYS A 81 -1.40 17.87 6.12
C LYS A 81 -0.79 17.48 4.78
N SER A 82 -1.20 16.35 4.21
CA SER A 82 -0.71 15.94 2.90
C SER A 82 -1.26 16.82 1.77
N LEU A 83 -2.49 17.33 1.90
CA LEU A 83 -3.02 18.33 0.96
C LEU A 83 -2.21 19.63 0.99
N GLU A 84 -1.81 20.08 2.18
CA GLU A 84 -0.99 21.30 2.34
C GLU A 84 0.42 21.16 1.75
N LYS A 85 0.93 19.94 1.67
CA LYS A 85 2.30 19.63 1.25
C LYS A 85 2.38 18.76 -0.01
N ILE A 86 1.33 18.74 -0.81
CA ILE A 86 1.21 17.83 -1.95
C ILE A 86 2.41 17.92 -2.90
N ASP A 87 2.85 19.12 -3.24
CA ASP A 87 3.98 19.33 -4.15
C ASP A 87 5.30 18.79 -3.55
N GLU A 88 5.54 19.03 -2.26
CA GLU A 88 6.73 18.54 -1.54
C GLU A 88 6.75 17.00 -1.47
N LEU A 89 5.59 16.40 -1.19
CA LEU A 89 5.45 14.95 -1.04
C LEU A 89 5.54 14.24 -2.39
N CYS A 90 4.98 14.81 -3.44
CA CYS A 90 4.92 14.21 -4.77
C CYS A 90 6.21 14.39 -5.57
N ALA A 91 6.98 15.45 -5.35
CA ALA A 91 8.18 15.74 -6.11
C ALA A 91 9.17 14.56 -6.30
N PRO A 92 9.47 13.74 -5.25
CA PRO A 92 10.36 12.59 -5.41
C PRO A 92 9.77 11.44 -6.26
N TYR A 93 8.48 11.47 -6.55
CA TYR A 93 7.72 10.40 -7.19
C TYR A 93 7.02 10.85 -8.48
N ALA A 94 7.40 12.03 -9.03
CA ALA A 94 6.74 12.64 -10.18
C ALA A 94 6.61 11.72 -11.41
N ASP A 95 7.59 10.81 -11.60
CA ASP A 95 7.60 9.86 -12.71
C ASP A 95 6.67 8.65 -12.52
N VAL A 96 6.12 8.44 -11.31
CA VAL A 96 5.38 7.21 -10.96
C VAL A 96 4.02 7.43 -10.30
N ILE A 97 3.70 8.66 -9.93
CA ILE A 97 2.39 9.03 -9.39
C ILE A 97 1.66 9.96 -10.34
N ASP A 98 0.34 9.76 -10.39
CA ASP A 98 -0.57 10.54 -11.22
C ASP A 98 -1.78 10.91 -10.36
N ILE A 99 -1.68 12.07 -9.67
CA ILE A 99 -2.70 12.57 -8.76
C ILE A 99 -3.40 13.77 -9.40
N ASP A 100 -4.68 13.60 -9.71
CA ASP A 100 -5.55 14.73 -10.03
C ASP A 100 -5.98 15.44 -8.76
N SER A 101 -5.42 16.62 -8.52
CA SER A 101 -5.73 17.43 -7.34
C SER A 101 -7.20 17.88 -7.28
N ASN A 102 -7.90 17.96 -8.43
CA ASN A 102 -9.32 18.31 -8.46
C ASN A 102 -10.23 17.14 -8.02
N ALA A 103 -9.71 15.91 -8.06
CA ALA A 103 -10.42 14.72 -7.62
C ALA A 103 -10.14 14.36 -6.14
N LEU A 104 -9.34 15.16 -5.44
CA LEU A 104 -9.07 14.98 -4.01
C LEU A 104 -10.19 15.56 -3.16
N PRO A 105 -10.69 14.83 -2.15
CA PRO A 105 -11.63 15.38 -1.18
C PRO A 105 -11.01 16.56 -0.43
N SER A 106 -11.78 17.59 -0.20
CA SER A 106 -11.30 18.74 0.59
C SER A 106 -11.08 18.38 2.06
N ALA A 107 -10.24 19.15 2.75
CA ALA A 107 -10.01 19.04 4.20
C ALA A 107 -11.33 19.12 4.99
N GLY A 108 -12.25 20.02 4.57
CA GLY A 108 -13.55 20.18 5.20
C GLY A 108 -14.43 18.94 5.07
N GLU A 109 -14.49 18.32 3.90
CA GLU A 109 -15.23 17.08 3.69
C GLU A 109 -14.69 15.95 4.56
N VAL A 110 -13.36 15.71 4.50
CA VAL A 110 -12.72 14.59 5.23
C VAL A 110 -12.86 14.76 6.75
N SER A 111 -12.87 15.99 7.26
CA SER A 111 -13.09 16.26 8.67
C SER A 111 -14.44 15.77 9.19
N THR A 112 -15.45 15.65 8.32
CA THR A 112 -16.79 15.16 8.67
C THR A 112 -16.97 13.65 8.51
N TRP A 113 -16.06 12.96 7.81
CA TRP A 113 -16.19 11.54 7.52
C TRP A 113 -16.06 10.69 8.76
N ASN A 114 -16.85 9.64 8.88
CA ASN A 114 -16.58 8.59 9.87
C ASN A 114 -15.45 7.66 9.40
N GLY A 115 -14.98 6.80 10.30
CA GLY A 115 -13.88 5.88 10.00
C GLY A 115 -14.16 4.96 8.81
N LYS A 116 -15.39 4.46 8.70
CA LYS A 116 -15.80 3.59 7.59
C LYS A 116 -15.69 4.31 6.23
N LYS A 117 -16.15 5.55 6.15
CA LYS A 117 -16.05 6.34 4.91
C LYS A 117 -14.62 6.62 4.54
N PHE A 118 -13.79 7.02 5.53
CA PHE A 118 -12.36 7.27 5.31
C PHE A 118 -11.65 6.00 4.81
N ALA A 119 -11.84 4.87 5.50
CA ALA A 119 -11.26 3.59 5.12
C ALA A 119 -11.70 3.12 3.72
N SER A 120 -13.00 3.24 3.41
CA SER A 120 -13.55 2.89 2.09
C SER A 120 -12.94 3.72 0.96
N SER A 121 -12.61 4.99 1.23
CA SER A 121 -11.97 5.86 0.23
C SER A 121 -10.52 5.46 -0.07
N LEU A 122 -9.85 4.81 0.88
CA LEU A 122 -8.47 4.35 0.71
C LEU A 122 -8.36 2.90 0.26
N ARG A 123 -9.28 2.03 0.67
CA ARG A 123 -9.20 0.59 0.39
C ARG A 123 -9.30 0.35 -1.11
N HIS A 124 -8.30 -0.31 -1.68
CA HIS A 124 -8.24 -0.57 -3.11
C HIS A 124 -9.33 -1.57 -3.54
N ASP A 125 -10.52 -1.05 -3.76
CA ASP A 125 -11.67 -1.76 -4.31
C ASP A 125 -12.32 -0.91 -5.40
N GLN A 126 -12.02 -1.23 -6.66
CA GLN A 126 -12.54 -0.49 -7.81
C GLN A 126 -14.06 -0.63 -8.00
N GLY A 127 -14.69 -1.61 -7.35
CA GLY A 127 -16.15 -1.77 -7.32
C GLY A 127 -16.82 -0.87 -6.27
N ASN A 128 -16.07 -0.31 -5.34
CA ASN A 128 -16.59 0.56 -4.31
C ASN A 128 -16.66 2.02 -4.81
N PRO A 129 -17.86 2.64 -4.86
CA PRO A 129 -18.02 4.02 -5.33
C PRO A 129 -17.32 5.06 -4.45
N ASP A 130 -16.97 4.71 -3.22
CA ASP A 130 -16.26 5.58 -2.30
C ASP A 130 -14.74 5.59 -2.57
N TYR A 131 -14.21 4.60 -3.28
CA TYR A 131 -12.78 4.48 -3.51
C TYR A 131 -12.23 5.64 -4.34
N ASN A 132 -11.20 6.31 -3.79
CA ASN A 132 -10.52 7.41 -4.46
C ASN A 132 -9.03 7.09 -4.67
N PRO A 133 -8.62 6.75 -5.91
CA PRO A 133 -7.24 6.40 -6.21
C PRO A 133 -6.27 7.56 -5.98
N ASN A 134 -6.72 8.81 -6.14
CA ASN A 134 -5.88 10.00 -5.90
C ASN A 134 -5.58 10.16 -4.41
N MET A 135 -6.62 10.02 -3.54
CA MET A 135 -6.46 10.04 -2.09
C MET A 135 -5.53 8.91 -1.63
N ARG A 136 -5.69 7.70 -2.17
CA ARG A 136 -4.81 6.56 -1.86
C ARG A 136 -3.35 6.84 -2.24
N GLN A 137 -3.09 7.40 -3.42
CA GLN A 137 -1.73 7.77 -3.85
C GLN A 137 -1.14 8.86 -2.94
N LEU A 138 -1.93 9.86 -2.58
CA LEU A 138 -1.48 10.95 -1.70
C LEU A 138 -1.12 10.42 -0.30
N ILE A 139 -1.97 9.60 0.31
CA ILE A 139 -1.66 8.95 1.59
C ILE A 139 -0.44 8.05 1.47
N HIS A 140 -0.25 7.34 0.36
CA HIS A 140 0.93 6.50 0.16
C HIS A 140 2.25 7.28 0.30
N VAL A 141 2.34 8.46 -0.28
CA VAL A 141 3.54 9.32 -0.18
C VAL A 141 3.59 10.13 1.11
N ALA A 142 2.48 10.22 1.84
CA ALA A 142 2.38 10.95 3.10
C ALA A 142 3.04 10.24 4.30
N TYR A 143 3.61 9.04 4.13
CA TYR A 143 4.34 8.33 5.18
C TYR A 143 5.34 9.23 5.94
N LYS A 144 6.01 10.15 5.25
CA LYS A 144 6.95 11.12 5.86
C LYS A 144 6.31 11.98 6.95
N LEU A 145 5.02 12.27 6.85
CA LEU A 145 4.29 13.07 7.84
C LEU A 145 4.03 12.26 9.12
N ALA A 146 3.67 10.99 8.98
CA ALA A 146 3.53 10.10 10.12
C ALA A 146 4.89 9.84 10.80
N ALA A 147 5.97 9.73 10.03
CA ALA A 147 7.32 9.56 10.54
C ALA A 147 7.78 10.73 11.44
N GLN A 148 7.22 11.92 11.29
CA GLN A 148 7.46 13.05 12.18
C GLN A 148 6.77 12.92 13.55
N LYS A 149 5.87 11.94 13.71
CA LYS A 149 5.07 11.67 14.90
C LYS A 149 5.12 10.19 15.31
N MET A 150 6.30 9.57 15.17
CA MET A 150 6.45 8.11 15.36
C MET A 150 5.94 7.61 16.71
N ASP A 151 6.20 8.35 17.80
CA ASP A 151 5.75 7.95 19.15
C ASP A 151 4.21 7.87 19.26
N ILE A 152 3.52 8.81 18.60
CA ILE A 152 2.05 8.82 18.59
C ILE A 152 1.56 7.70 17.67
N TYR A 153 2.15 7.56 16.52
CA TYR A 153 1.80 6.56 15.52
C TYR A 153 1.92 5.13 16.08
N PHE A 154 3.07 4.77 16.63
CA PHE A 154 3.28 3.43 17.20
C PHE A 154 2.33 3.13 18.37
N ARG A 155 2.12 4.10 19.26
CA ARG A 155 1.16 3.93 20.34
C ARG A 155 -0.26 3.67 19.79
N LEU A 156 -0.69 4.36 18.74
CA LEU A 156 -2.00 4.12 18.13
C LEU A 156 -2.08 2.75 17.47
N LEU A 157 -1.01 2.26 16.85
CA LEU A 157 -0.97 0.90 16.32
C LEU A 157 -1.10 -0.14 17.42
N GLU A 158 -0.43 0.04 18.57
CA GLU A 158 -0.53 -0.83 19.74
C GLU A 158 -1.94 -0.77 20.37
N GLU A 159 -2.52 0.44 20.53
CA GLU A 159 -3.87 0.63 21.08
C GLU A 159 -4.97 -0.02 20.21
N HIS A 160 -4.73 -0.17 18.90
CA HIS A 160 -5.70 -0.68 17.92
C HIS A 160 -5.18 -1.90 17.15
N GLU A 161 -4.29 -2.69 17.76
CA GLU A 161 -3.58 -3.80 17.14
C GLU A 161 -4.52 -4.79 16.41
N GLU A 162 -5.64 -5.14 17.03
CA GLU A 162 -6.59 -6.12 16.47
C GLU A 162 -7.12 -5.66 15.10
N VAL A 163 -7.68 -4.46 15.01
CA VAL A 163 -8.27 -3.91 13.78
C VAL A 163 -7.21 -3.66 12.72
N VAL A 164 -6.06 -3.11 13.12
CA VAL A 164 -4.94 -2.84 12.21
C VAL A 164 -4.38 -4.14 11.64
N SER A 165 -4.17 -5.15 12.50
CA SER A 165 -3.65 -6.45 12.06
C SER A 165 -4.60 -7.16 11.09
N GLU A 166 -5.91 -7.08 11.30
CA GLU A 166 -6.89 -7.61 10.35
C GLU A 166 -6.79 -6.96 8.97
N CYS A 167 -6.68 -5.64 8.91
CA CYS A 167 -6.53 -4.91 7.64
C CYS A 167 -5.24 -5.31 6.90
N VAL A 168 -4.12 -5.34 7.63
CA VAL A 168 -2.81 -5.74 7.07
C VAL A 168 -2.84 -7.20 6.63
N PHE A 169 -3.38 -8.10 7.45
CA PHE A 169 -3.47 -9.53 7.13
C PHE A 169 -4.34 -9.75 5.89
N ASP A 170 -5.53 -9.14 5.81
CA ASP A 170 -6.39 -9.27 4.65
C ASP A 170 -5.67 -8.85 3.37
N ASN A 171 -5.03 -7.70 3.39
CA ASN A 171 -4.33 -7.21 2.20
C ASN A 171 -3.12 -8.09 1.85
N ILE A 172 -2.21 -8.32 2.79
CA ILE A 172 -0.95 -9.03 2.50
C ILE A 172 -1.19 -10.52 2.26
N TYR A 173 -1.97 -11.18 3.10
CA TYR A 173 -2.19 -12.62 2.97
C TYR A 173 -3.24 -12.93 1.90
N ASN A 174 -4.48 -12.47 2.06
CA ASN A 174 -5.57 -12.84 1.18
C ASN A 174 -5.45 -12.25 -0.22
N ARG A 175 -5.03 -11.00 -0.31
CA ARG A 175 -5.02 -10.27 -1.59
C ARG A 175 -3.69 -10.32 -2.33
N HIS A 176 -2.56 -10.60 -1.65
CA HIS A 176 -1.24 -10.76 -2.27
C HIS A 176 -0.79 -12.22 -2.28
N ILE A 177 -0.52 -12.81 -1.11
CA ILE A 177 0.11 -14.13 -1.00
C ILE A 177 -0.76 -15.22 -1.65
N LEU A 178 -2.03 -15.32 -1.28
CA LEU A 178 -2.92 -16.33 -1.85
C LEU A 178 -3.07 -16.19 -3.36
N ARG A 179 -3.12 -14.97 -3.88
CA ARG A 179 -3.26 -14.72 -5.33
C ARG A 179 -1.99 -15.02 -6.12
N VAL A 180 -0.81 -14.80 -5.53
CA VAL A 180 0.47 -15.09 -6.19
C VAL A 180 0.79 -16.58 -6.13
N PHE A 181 0.58 -17.23 -4.99
CA PHE A 181 1.03 -18.62 -4.80
C PHE A 181 -0.07 -19.65 -5.00
N GLY A 182 -1.34 -19.25 -4.99
CA GLY A 182 -2.47 -20.16 -5.23
C GLY A 182 -2.64 -21.21 -4.13
N ILE A 183 -2.37 -20.84 -2.87
CA ILE A 183 -2.45 -21.70 -1.67
C ILE A 183 -3.69 -21.37 -0.85
#